data_f665c517e1e76c28c14bed14b9dc2f83
#
_entry.id   f665c517e1e76c28c14bed14b9dc2f83
#
_cell.length_a   1.000
_cell.length_b   1.000
_cell.length_c   1.000
_cell.angle_alpha   90.00
_cell.angle_beta   90.00
_cell.angle_gamma   90.00
#
_symmetry.space_group_name_H-M   'P 1'
#
loop_
_entity.id
_entity.type
_entity.pdbx_description
1 polymer ?
#
loop_
_entity_poly.entity_id
_entity_poly.type
_entity_poly.pdbx_seq_one_letter_code
_entity_poly.pdbx_strand_id
1 'polypeptide(L)'
;MQTEVAEVGEPVAEGRGGSSTMPHKRNPVACAAILTAAQRTPGLMATLYASQLQQHERALGGWQAEWETLPELITLVGGALAQSEALVRDMQVFPHKMRADLDITHGLIMAEAVTLALAEFIGKAEAHHHIEALCRQALDRHCPLVDLLAADPQVSQYLSRERLTTLLDPATATGSAERFVRQVLARYQEQRDES
;
A
#
# COMPACT_ATOMS: atom_id res chain seq x y z
N MET A 1 -7.80 4.01 -2.51
CA MET A 1 -8.87 4.78 -3.20
C MET A 1 -10.20 4.83 -2.41
N GLN A 2 -10.19 4.44 -1.15
CA GLN A 2 -11.36 4.64 -0.27
C GLN A 2 -11.49 6.13 0.06
N THR A 3 -12.72 6.62 0.18
CA THR A 3 -13.00 8.05 0.32
C THR A 3 -12.37 8.67 1.58
N GLU A 4 -12.35 7.91 2.68
CA GLU A 4 -11.77 8.36 3.94
C GLU A 4 -10.23 8.40 3.90
N VAL A 5 -9.60 7.46 3.19
CA VAL A 5 -8.14 7.37 3.04
C VAL A 5 -7.66 8.33 1.96
N ALA A 6 -8.24 8.27 0.76
CA ALA A 6 -8.06 9.17 -0.38
C ALA A 6 -6.59 9.58 -0.70
N GLU A 7 -5.63 8.68 -0.45
CA GLU A 7 -4.19 8.92 -0.70
C GLU A 7 -3.83 8.83 -2.18
N VAL A 8 -4.58 8.00 -2.93
CA VAL A 8 -4.45 7.84 -4.38
C VAL A 8 -5.82 7.78 -5.04
N GLY A 9 -5.89 8.19 -6.31
CA GLY A 9 -7.10 8.16 -7.11
C GLY A 9 -6.87 7.59 -8.51
N GLU A 10 -7.92 7.02 -9.11
CA GLU A 10 -7.90 6.71 -10.54
C GLU A 10 -7.86 7.98 -11.37
N PRO A 11 -7.31 7.92 -12.60
CA PRO A 11 -7.37 9.04 -13.54
C PRO A 11 -8.81 9.50 -13.75
N VAL A 12 -8.98 10.81 -13.86
CA VAL A 12 -10.29 11.40 -14.17
C VAL A 12 -10.53 11.28 -15.68
N ALA A 13 -11.63 10.65 -16.05
CA ALA A 13 -12.10 10.63 -17.43
C ALA A 13 -13.60 10.95 -17.48
N GLU A 14 -14.02 11.66 -18.51
CA GLU A 14 -15.42 12.01 -18.73
C GLU A 14 -16.25 10.73 -18.85
N GLY A 15 -17.37 10.65 -18.11
CA GLY A 15 -18.26 9.49 -18.12
C GLY A 15 -17.74 8.26 -17.37
N ARG A 16 -16.59 8.32 -16.68
CA ARG A 16 -15.98 7.18 -15.97
C ARG A 16 -15.90 7.41 -14.47
N GLY A 17 -16.37 6.46 -13.68
CA GLY A 17 -16.23 6.46 -12.22
C GLY A 17 -17.12 7.44 -11.45
N GLY A 18 -17.86 8.29 -12.15
CA GLY A 18 -18.78 9.25 -11.54
C GLY A 18 -19.99 8.60 -10.86
N SER A 19 -20.66 9.37 -10.01
CA SER A 19 -21.93 9.00 -9.40
C SER A 19 -23.02 9.91 -9.95
N SER A 20 -24.17 9.34 -10.32
CA SER A 20 -25.34 10.09 -10.76
C SER A 20 -25.99 10.92 -9.64
N THR A 21 -25.73 10.57 -8.38
CA THR A 21 -26.39 11.15 -7.20
C THR A 21 -25.45 12.02 -6.36
N MET A 22 -24.15 11.69 -6.35
CA MET A 22 -23.14 12.37 -5.52
C MET A 22 -22.00 12.88 -6.39
N PRO A 23 -21.95 14.17 -6.76
CA PRO A 23 -20.96 14.71 -7.70
C PRO A 23 -19.49 14.52 -7.28
N HIS A 24 -19.25 14.41 -5.97
CA HIS A 24 -17.90 14.22 -5.40
C HIS A 24 -17.47 12.75 -5.32
N LYS A 25 -18.39 11.79 -5.47
CA LYS A 25 -18.09 10.36 -5.36
C LYS A 25 -17.35 9.89 -6.62
N ARG A 26 -16.18 9.32 -6.43
CA ARG A 26 -15.39 8.65 -7.47
C ARG A 26 -15.31 7.17 -7.18
N ASN A 27 -15.73 6.36 -8.14
CA ASN A 27 -15.66 4.90 -8.01
C ASN A 27 -14.42 4.38 -8.73
N PRO A 28 -13.65 3.45 -8.11
CA PRO A 28 -12.45 2.86 -8.70
C PRO A 28 -12.84 1.77 -9.72
N VAL A 29 -13.29 2.18 -10.90
CA VAL A 29 -13.84 1.28 -11.94
C VAL A 29 -12.75 0.40 -12.56
N ALA A 30 -11.55 0.94 -12.80
CA ALA A 30 -10.42 0.17 -13.31
C ALA A 30 -9.98 -0.88 -12.28
N CYS A 31 -9.85 -0.50 -11.01
CA CYS A 31 -9.53 -1.44 -9.93
C CYS A 31 -10.59 -2.55 -9.82
N ALA A 32 -11.88 -2.22 -9.94
CA ALA A 32 -12.96 -3.21 -9.92
C ALA A 32 -12.83 -4.22 -11.06
N ALA A 33 -12.55 -3.76 -12.27
CA ALA A 33 -12.34 -4.62 -13.43
C ALA A 33 -11.13 -5.54 -13.27
N ILE A 34 -10.00 -5.00 -12.80
CA ILE A 34 -8.76 -5.77 -12.53
C ILE A 34 -9.01 -6.84 -11.46
N LEU A 35 -9.65 -6.48 -10.35
CA LEU A 35 -9.96 -7.41 -9.26
C LEU A 35 -10.93 -8.51 -9.72
N THR A 36 -11.94 -8.17 -10.54
CA THR A 36 -12.85 -9.15 -11.12
C THR A 36 -12.11 -10.16 -11.99
N ALA A 37 -11.19 -9.69 -12.83
CA ALA A 37 -10.35 -10.56 -13.65
C ALA A 37 -9.46 -11.47 -12.77
N ALA A 38 -8.82 -10.93 -11.76
CA ALA A 38 -8.01 -11.69 -10.82
C ALA A 38 -8.79 -12.79 -10.09
N GLN A 39 -10.05 -12.52 -9.71
CA GLN A 39 -10.92 -13.51 -9.04
C GLN A 39 -11.40 -14.62 -9.97
N ARG A 40 -11.60 -14.32 -11.26
CA ARG A 40 -12.09 -15.31 -12.26
C ARG A 40 -10.97 -16.20 -12.80
N THR A 41 -9.76 -15.66 -12.94
CA THR A 41 -8.61 -16.36 -13.54
C THR A 41 -8.31 -17.72 -12.91
N PRO A 42 -8.31 -17.90 -11.56
CA PRO A 42 -8.03 -19.22 -10.96
C PRO A 42 -9.01 -20.32 -11.38
N GLY A 43 -10.31 -19.99 -11.56
CA GLY A 43 -11.31 -20.94 -12.01
C GLY A 43 -11.09 -21.38 -13.47
N LEU A 44 -10.75 -20.44 -14.34
CA LEU A 44 -10.40 -20.73 -15.73
C LEU A 44 -9.12 -21.57 -15.83
N MET A 45 -8.10 -21.24 -15.04
CA MET A 45 -6.87 -22.04 -14.95
C MET A 45 -7.12 -23.46 -14.45
N ALA A 46 -8.00 -23.64 -13.47
CA ALA A 46 -8.37 -24.97 -12.97
C ALA A 46 -9.02 -25.82 -14.08
N THR A 47 -9.87 -25.23 -14.94
CA THR A 47 -10.44 -25.89 -16.09
C THR A 47 -9.36 -26.32 -17.08
N LEU A 48 -8.40 -25.46 -17.39
CA LEU A 48 -7.28 -25.79 -18.28
C LEU A 48 -6.40 -26.92 -17.71
N TYR A 49 -6.10 -26.90 -16.40
CA TYR A 49 -5.37 -27.99 -15.76
C TYR A 49 -6.12 -29.31 -15.79
N ALA A 50 -7.44 -29.29 -15.57
CA ALA A 50 -8.27 -30.49 -15.67
C ALA A 50 -8.31 -31.04 -17.10
N SER A 51 -8.28 -30.17 -18.12
CA SER A 51 -8.27 -30.53 -19.54
C SER A 51 -6.96 -31.19 -19.99
N GLN A 52 -5.88 -31.10 -19.22
CA GLN A 52 -4.59 -31.76 -19.56
C GLN A 52 -4.66 -33.29 -19.47
N LEU A 53 -5.63 -33.85 -18.79
CA LEU A 53 -5.85 -35.30 -18.73
C LEU A 53 -6.46 -35.78 -20.06
N GLN A 54 -5.65 -35.90 -21.08
CA GLN A 54 -6.06 -36.29 -22.42
C GLN A 54 -5.93 -37.79 -22.62
N GLN A 55 -6.94 -38.41 -23.25
CA GLN A 55 -6.84 -39.73 -23.83
C GLN A 55 -6.35 -39.56 -25.27
N HIS A 56 -5.12 -39.97 -25.57
CA HIS A 56 -4.42 -39.62 -26.80
C HIS A 56 -4.16 -38.10 -26.94
N GLU A 57 -4.24 -37.49 -28.10
CA GLU A 57 -3.86 -36.11 -28.35
C GLU A 57 -5.00 -35.10 -28.21
N ARG A 58 -6.24 -35.48 -28.39
CA ARG A 58 -7.42 -34.62 -28.42
C ARG A 58 -8.64 -35.34 -27.85
N ALA A 59 -8.59 -35.53 -26.53
CA ALA A 59 -9.64 -36.24 -25.84
C ALA A 59 -10.98 -35.52 -25.91
N LEU A 60 -12.04 -36.32 -26.08
CA LEU A 60 -13.42 -35.83 -26.07
C LEU A 60 -13.71 -35.15 -24.71
N GLY A 61 -14.22 -33.95 -24.76
CA GLY A 61 -14.53 -33.14 -23.60
C GLY A 61 -13.42 -32.19 -23.18
N GLY A 62 -12.19 -32.70 -22.93
CA GLY A 62 -11.03 -31.86 -22.52
C GLY A 62 -10.66 -30.83 -23.59
N TRP A 63 -10.50 -31.29 -24.83
CA TRP A 63 -10.18 -30.39 -25.95
C TRP A 63 -11.26 -29.33 -26.21
N GLN A 64 -12.52 -29.67 -26.14
CA GLN A 64 -13.63 -28.71 -26.29
C GLN A 64 -13.68 -27.71 -25.14
N ALA A 65 -13.34 -28.10 -23.90
CA ALA A 65 -13.26 -27.19 -22.77
C ALA A 65 -12.20 -26.11 -22.96
N GLU A 66 -11.10 -26.42 -23.67
CA GLU A 66 -10.05 -25.43 -23.98
C GLU A 66 -10.55 -24.35 -24.94
N TRP A 67 -11.44 -24.65 -25.87
CA TRP A 67 -11.91 -23.71 -26.88
C TRP A 67 -12.58 -22.45 -26.31
N GLU A 68 -13.31 -22.60 -25.21
CA GLU A 68 -13.95 -21.50 -24.52
C GLU A 68 -13.03 -20.88 -23.46
N THR A 69 -12.36 -21.74 -22.69
CA THR A 69 -11.60 -21.31 -21.52
C THR A 69 -10.34 -20.52 -21.88
N LEU A 70 -9.58 -20.96 -22.90
CA LEU A 70 -8.32 -20.32 -23.25
C LEU A 70 -8.51 -18.91 -23.84
N PRO A 71 -9.41 -18.69 -24.82
CA PRO A 71 -9.68 -17.34 -25.32
C PRO A 71 -10.27 -16.41 -24.25
N GLU A 72 -11.13 -16.92 -23.38
CA GLU A 72 -11.68 -16.15 -22.27
C GLU A 72 -10.59 -15.72 -21.31
N LEU A 73 -9.69 -16.63 -20.91
CA LEU A 73 -8.57 -16.36 -20.02
C LEU A 73 -7.64 -15.27 -20.60
N ILE A 74 -7.24 -15.41 -21.88
CA ILE A 74 -6.37 -14.45 -22.55
C ILE A 74 -7.03 -13.07 -22.62
N THR A 75 -8.31 -13.02 -23.00
CA THR A 75 -9.06 -11.77 -23.10
C THR A 75 -9.18 -11.08 -21.72
N LEU A 76 -9.49 -11.87 -20.69
CA LEU A 76 -9.66 -11.37 -19.33
C LEU A 76 -8.36 -10.81 -18.77
N VAL A 77 -7.25 -11.54 -18.90
CA VAL A 77 -5.94 -11.13 -18.42
C VAL A 77 -5.40 -9.95 -19.25
N GLY A 78 -5.54 -9.99 -20.57
CA GLY A 78 -5.15 -8.88 -21.44
C GLY A 78 -5.89 -7.59 -21.12
N GLY A 79 -7.19 -7.68 -20.89
CA GLY A 79 -8.02 -6.54 -20.45
C GLY A 79 -7.59 -6.00 -19.09
N ALA A 80 -7.30 -6.88 -18.12
CA ALA A 80 -6.80 -6.47 -16.81
C ALA A 80 -5.44 -5.77 -16.90
N LEU A 81 -4.52 -6.28 -17.72
CA LEU A 81 -3.20 -5.66 -17.95
C LEU A 81 -3.34 -4.27 -18.60
N ALA A 82 -4.18 -4.11 -19.60
CA ALA A 82 -4.44 -2.81 -20.23
C ALA A 82 -5.02 -1.79 -19.24
N GLN A 83 -5.95 -2.22 -18.37
CA GLN A 83 -6.49 -1.36 -17.32
C GLN A 83 -5.42 -1.02 -16.26
N SER A 84 -4.57 -1.97 -15.89
CA SER A 84 -3.48 -1.76 -14.93
C SER A 84 -2.46 -0.76 -15.46
N GLU A 85 -2.07 -0.89 -16.72
CA GLU A 85 -1.12 0.02 -17.38
C GLU A 85 -1.67 1.45 -17.42
N ALA A 86 -2.90 1.64 -17.86
CA ALA A 86 -3.56 2.95 -17.89
C ALA A 86 -3.71 3.54 -16.48
N LEU A 87 -4.08 2.70 -15.49
CA LEU A 87 -4.20 3.11 -14.10
C LEU A 87 -2.88 3.64 -13.53
N VAL A 88 -1.80 2.89 -13.69
CA VAL A 88 -0.50 3.25 -13.13
C VAL A 88 0.11 4.47 -13.84
N ARG A 89 -0.08 4.58 -15.16
CA ARG A 89 0.43 5.71 -15.94
C ARG A 89 -0.13 7.05 -15.46
N ASP A 90 -1.43 7.11 -15.19
CA ASP A 90 -2.15 8.35 -14.96
C ASP A 90 -2.73 8.45 -13.53
N MET A 91 -2.25 7.61 -12.61
CA MET A 91 -2.69 7.58 -11.21
C MET A 91 -2.46 8.93 -10.52
N GLN A 92 -3.49 9.43 -9.85
CA GLN A 92 -3.37 10.62 -9.03
C GLN A 92 -2.84 10.25 -7.65
N VAL A 93 -1.80 10.96 -7.20
CA VAL A 93 -1.20 10.79 -5.87
C VAL A 93 -1.42 12.08 -5.07
N PHE A 94 -1.87 11.94 -3.82
CA PHE A 94 -2.16 13.08 -2.93
C PHE A 94 -1.23 13.09 -1.71
N PRO A 95 0.02 13.61 -1.85
CA PRO A 95 1.02 13.56 -0.77
C PRO A 95 0.57 14.26 0.52
N HIS A 96 -0.18 15.36 0.38
CA HIS A 96 -0.71 16.08 1.54
C HIS A 96 -1.71 15.23 2.34
N LYS A 97 -2.53 14.43 1.64
CA LYS A 97 -3.47 13.52 2.31
C LYS A 97 -2.73 12.36 2.97
N MET A 98 -1.73 11.78 2.30
CA MET A 98 -0.85 10.76 2.88
C MET A 98 -0.21 11.26 4.19
N ARG A 99 0.28 12.50 4.20
CA ARG A 99 0.85 13.09 5.41
C ARG A 99 -0.21 13.28 6.50
N ALA A 100 -1.36 13.81 6.17
CA ALA A 100 -2.45 14.01 7.12
C ALA A 100 -2.92 12.68 7.75
N ASP A 101 -2.96 11.60 6.96
CA ASP A 101 -3.35 10.27 7.44
C ASP A 101 -2.30 9.68 8.41
N LEU A 102 -1.01 9.94 8.20
CA LEU A 102 0.04 9.58 9.15
C LEU A 102 -0.05 10.39 10.45
N ASP A 103 -0.49 11.63 10.38
CA ASP A 103 -0.62 12.53 11.53
C ASP A 103 -1.89 12.27 12.38
N ILE A 104 -2.84 11.45 11.93
CA ILE A 104 -4.07 11.11 12.68
C ILE A 104 -3.77 10.57 14.08
N THR A 105 -2.68 9.84 14.23
CA THR A 105 -2.26 9.26 15.52
C THR A 105 -1.44 10.21 16.37
N HIS A 106 -1.29 11.48 15.98
CA HIS A 106 -0.53 12.49 16.72
C HIS A 106 0.91 12.05 17.07
N GLY A 107 1.55 11.30 16.15
CA GLY A 107 2.92 10.82 16.28
C GLY A 107 3.05 9.41 16.91
N LEU A 108 1.99 8.80 17.40
CA LEU A 108 2.04 7.47 18.04
C LEU A 108 2.56 6.38 17.11
N ILE A 109 2.30 6.48 15.80
CA ILE A 109 2.80 5.53 14.80
C ILE A 109 4.34 5.45 14.77
N MET A 110 5.02 6.51 15.25
CA MET A 110 6.47 6.62 15.29
C MET A 110 7.08 6.36 16.68
N ALA A 111 6.27 5.96 17.66
CA ALA A 111 6.72 5.78 19.05
C ALA A 111 7.86 4.76 19.20
N GLU A 112 7.92 3.74 18.32
CA GLU A 112 9.00 2.76 18.31
C GLU A 112 10.37 3.39 18.08
N ALA A 113 10.49 4.38 17.19
CA ALA A 113 11.75 5.08 16.93
C ALA A 113 12.27 5.79 18.18
N VAL A 114 11.36 6.38 18.96
CA VAL A 114 11.71 7.01 20.24
C VAL A 114 12.09 5.96 21.27
N THR A 115 11.35 4.85 21.34
CA THR A 115 11.67 3.73 22.24
C THR A 115 13.06 3.19 21.99
N LEU A 116 13.44 2.97 20.74
CA LEU A 116 14.77 2.45 20.37
C LEU A 116 15.87 3.46 20.74
N ALA A 117 15.66 4.74 20.45
CA ALA A 117 16.62 5.78 20.79
C ALA A 117 16.82 5.93 22.31
N LEU A 118 15.73 5.85 23.10
CA LEU A 118 15.80 5.92 24.57
C LEU A 118 16.43 4.65 25.17
N ALA A 119 16.21 3.50 24.53
CA ALA A 119 16.74 2.21 24.99
C ALA A 119 18.28 2.16 25.04
N GLU A 120 18.96 2.98 24.25
CA GLU A 120 20.42 3.10 24.29
C GLU A 120 20.92 3.63 25.65
N PHE A 121 20.09 4.36 26.39
CA PHE A 121 20.45 5.01 27.66
C PHE A 121 19.91 4.24 28.87
N ILE A 122 18.66 3.77 28.83
CA ILE A 122 18.01 3.17 30.01
C ILE A 122 17.66 1.66 29.83
N GLY A 123 18.02 1.09 28.67
CA GLY A 123 17.72 -0.30 28.37
C GLY A 123 16.32 -0.49 27.75
N LYS A 124 16.17 -1.59 26.99
CA LYS A 124 15.00 -1.82 26.13
C LYS A 124 13.69 -1.98 26.91
N ALA A 125 13.71 -2.73 28.00
CA ALA A 125 12.49 -3.03 28.76
C ALA A 125 11.94 -1.77 29.45
N GLU A 126 12.80 -0.96 30.05
CA GLU A 126 12.41 0.26 30.74
C GLU A 126 11.94 1.33 29.75
N ALA A 127 12.68 1.52 28.65
CA ALA A 127 12.30 2.46 27.58
C ALA A 127 10.91 2.10 27.01
N HIS A 128 10.66 0.81 26.72
CA HIS A 128 9.37 0.36 26.21
C HIS A 128 8.23 0.67 27.19
N HIS A 129 8.38 0.29 28.45
CA HIS A 129 7.36 0.54 29.46
C HIS A 129 7.06 2.01 29.66
N HIS A 130 8.11 2.84 29.70
CA HIS A 130 7.98 4.28 29.89
C HIS A 130 7.29 4.97 28.71
N ILE A 131 7.75 4.69 27.47
CA ILE A 131 7.15 5.25 26.26
C ILE A 131 5.69 4.76 26.08
N GLU A 132 5.39 3.50 26.40
CA GLU A 132 4.01 2.99 26.37
C GLU A 132 3.08 3.79 27.29
N ALA A 133 3.54 4.13 28.50
CA ALA A 133 2.77 4.94 29.44
C ALA A 133 2.51 6.35 28.89
N LEU A 134 3.50 6.99 28.26
CA LEU A 134 3.35 8.30 27.64
C LEU A 134 2.43 8.25 26.41
N CYS A 135 2.50 7.18 25.61
CA CYS A 135 1.58 6.97 24.48
C CYS A 135 0.12 6.88 24.95
N ARG A 136 -0.16 6.14 26.03
CA ARG A 136 -1.50 6.09 26.62
C ARG A 136 -1.98 7.48 27.07
N GLN A 137 -1.13 8.23 27.73
CA GLN A 137 -1.47 9.61 28.13
C GLN A 137 -1.73 10.53 26.93
N ALA A 138 -0.98 10.38 25.82
CA ALA A 138 -1.20 11.14 24.60
C ALA A 138 -2.58 10.85 24.00
N LEU A 139 -2.99 9.57 23.98
CA LEU A 139 -4.30 9.13 23.55
C LEU A 139 -5.41 9.71 24.42
N ASP A 140 -5.30 9.56 25.75
CA ASP A 140 -6.31 10.03 26.71
C ASP A 140 -6.50 11.55 26.68
N ARG A 141 -5.41 12.31 26.48
CA ARG A 141 -5.40 13.77 26.44
C ARG A 141 -5.62 14.36 25.05
N HIS A 142 -5.67 13.54 24.00
CA HIS A 142 -5.74 13.98 22.59
C HIS A 142 -4.67 15.03 22.25
N CYS A 143 -3.41 14.80 22.69
CA CYS A 143 -2.32 15.74 22.47
C CYS A 143 -1.16 15.08 21.69
N PRO A 144 -0.32 15.90 21.02
CA PRO A 144 0.83 15.38 20.29
C PRO A 144 1.81 14.67 21.25
N LEU A 145 2.26 13.47 20.84
CA LEU A 145 3.18 12.66 21.62
C LEU A 145 4.49 13.42 21.91
N VAL A 146 4.96 14.23 20.95
CA VAL A 146 6.19 15.02 21.10
C VAL A 146 6.13 15.97 22.31
N ASP A 147 4.96 16.52 22.62
CA ASP A 147 4.83 17.47 23.73
C ASP A 147 4.96 16.77 25.08
N LEU A 148 4.38 15.58 25.22
CA LEU A 148 4.51 14.77 26.44
C LEU A 148 5.95 14.27 26.62
N LEU A 149 6.58 13.78 25.54
CA LEU A 149 7.96 13.30 25.56
C LEU A 149 8.93 14.41 25.93
N ALA A 150 8.76 15.60 25.36
CA ALA A 150 9.64 16.75 25.66
C ALA A 150 9.45 17.31 27.08
N ALA A 151 8.27 17.14 27.66
CA ALA A 151 7.96 17.56 29.02
C ALA A 151 8.37 16.51 30.08
N ASP A 152 8.58 15.27 29.68
CA ASP A 152 8.94 14.19 30.59
C ASP A 152 10.43 14.26 31.00
N PRO A 153 10.77 14.32 32.31
CA PRO A 153 12.14 14.45 32.76
C PRO A 153 13.04 13.27 32.39
N GLN A 154 12.50 12.05 32.36
CA GLN A 154 13.26 10.83 32.06
C GLN A 154 13.61 10.74 30.58
N VAL A 155 12.78 11.31 29.69
CA VAL A 155 13.03 11.38 28.26
C VAL A 155 13.90 12.58 27.91
N SER A 156 13.55 13.77 28.40
CA SER A 156 14.19 15.04 28.04
C SER A 156 15.65 15.17 28.50
N GLN A 157 16.07 14.41 29.50
CA GLN A 157 17.50 14.37 29.89
C GLN A 157 18.41 13.71 28.86
N TYR A 158 17.87 12.83 28.00
CA TYR A 158 18.62 12.08 26.98
C TYR A 158 18.29 12.53 25.55
N LEU A 159 17.05 12.91 25.29
CA LEU A 159 16.56 13.26 23.96
C LEU A 159 16.02 14.69 23.93
N SER A 160 16.69 15.57 23.19
CA SER A 160 16.21 16.95 23.00
C SER A 160 14.90 16.98 22.22
N ARG A 161 14.11 18.06 22.37
CA ARG A 161 12.88 18.27 21.59
C ARG A 161 13.12 18.18 20.08
N GLU A 162 14.22 18.70 19.59
CA GLU A 162 14.61 18.63 18.18
C GLU A 162 14.83 17.19 17.73
N ARG A 163 15.54 16.40 18.55
CA ARG A 163 15.75 14.96 18.28
C ARG A 163 14.45 14.19 18.28
N LEU A 164 13.57 14.45 19.24
CA LEU A 164 12.22 13.85 19.31
C LEU A 164 11.38 14.19 18.07
N THR A 165 11.39 15.44 17.63
CA THR A 165 10.70 15.88 16.42
C THR A 165 11.19 15.12 15.18
N THR A 166 12.50 14.93 15.06
CA THR A 166 13.11 14.15 13.98
C THR A 166 12.71 12.67 14.03
N LEU A 167 12.76 12.05 15.23
CA LEU A 167 12.38 10.64 15.41
C LEU A 167 10.90 10.38 15.13
N LEU A 168 10.05 11.36 15.38
CA LEU A 168 8.60 11.29 15.16
C LEU A 168 8.18 11.73 13.76
N ASP A 169 9.10 12.14 12.89
CA ASP A 169 8.80 12.47 11.51
C ASP A 169 8.83 11.21 10.61
N PRO A 170 7.68 10.76 10.07
CA PRO A 170 7.63 9.60 9.20
C PRO A 170 8.53 9.70 7.96
N ALA A 171 8.84 10.92 7.50
CA ALA A 171 9.72 11.13 6.36
C ALA A 171 11.16 10.63 6.62
N THR A 172 11.58 10.51 7.87
CA THR A 172 12.89 10.00 8.26
C THR A 172 12.95 8.48 8.38
N ALA A 173 11.80 7.80 8.34
CA ALA A 173 11.65 6.35 8.59
C ALA A 173 11.42 5.52 7.32
N THR A 174 11.86 6.00 6.15
CA THR A 174 11.67 5.32 4.86
C THR A 174 12.54 4.06 4.69
N GLY A 175 13.52 3.86 5.54
CA GLY A 175 14.40 2.67 5.54
C GLY A 175 15.06 2.43 4.18
N SER A 176 14.86 1.24 3.62
CA SER A 176 15.42 0.84 2.31
C SER A 176 14.50 1.10 1.11
N ALA A 177 13.37 1.79 1.29
CA ALA A 177 12.38 1.99 0.24
C ALA A 177 12.98 2.63 -1.03
N GLU A 178 13.75 3.72 -0.87
CA GLU A 178 14.38 4.40 -1.99
C GLU A 178 15.38 3.49 -2.73
N ARG A 179 16.15 2.69 -2.00
CA ARG A 179 17.08 1.71 -2.60
C ARG A 179 16.35 0.69 -3.46
N PHE A 180 15.22 0.15 -2.97
CA PHE A 180 14.42 -0.80 -3.73
C PHE A 180 13.81 -0.19 -4.98
N VAL A 181 13.29 1.04 -4.89
CA VAL A 181 12.79 1.77 -6.07
C VAL A 181 13.88 1.92 -7.11
N ARG A 182 15.08 2.38 -6.72
CA ARG A 182 16.21 2.54 -7.64
C ARG A 182 16.65 1.21 -8.29
N GLN A 183 16.65 0.10 -7.53
CA GLN A 183 16.96 -1.22 -8.06
C GLN A 183 15.96 -1.69 -9.12
N VAL A 184 14.66 -1.47 -8.88
CA VAL A 184 13.61 -1.84 -9.85
C VAL A 184 13.73 -0.99 -11.13
N LEU A 185 13.96 0.32 -10.99
CA LEU A 185 14.14 1.21 -12.13
C LEU A 185 15.38 0.86 -12.96
N ALA A 186 16.50 0.50 -12.31
CA ALA A 186 17.72 0.09 -13.01
C ALA A 186 17.47 -1.17 -13.83
N ARG A 187 16.86 -2.22 -13.25
CA ARG A 187 16.51 -3.46 -13.97
C ARG A 187 15.57 -3.20 -15.15
N TYR A 188 14.62 -2.32 -14.99
CA TYR A 188 13.70 -1.96 -16.07
C TYR A 188 14.43 -1.28 -17.23
N GLN A 189 15.39 -0.41 -16.95
CA GLN A 189 16.19 0.27 -17.98
C GLN A 189 17.09 -0.74 -18.73
N GLU A 190 17.78 -1.63 -18.00
CA GLU A 190 18.60 -2.71 -18.59
C GLU A 190 17.78 -3.56 -19.57
N GLN A 191 16.59 -4.01 -19.18
CA GLN A 191 15.72 -4.82 -20.04
C GLN A 191 15.22 -4.08 -21.28
N ARG A 192 15.04 -2.77 -21.21
CA ARG A 192 14.66 -1.96 -22.38
C ARG A 192 15.79 -1.77 -23.36
N ASP A 193 17.03 -1.69 -22.90
CA ASP A 193 18.21 -1.50 -23.74
C ASP A 193 18.61 -2.79 -24.45
N GLU A 194 18.18 -3.96 -23.94
CA GLU A 194 18.39 -5.28 -24.52
C GLU A 194 17.29 -5.70 -25.53
N SER A 195 16.18 -4.95 -25.64
CA SER A 195 15.02 -5.28 -26.50
C SER A 195 14.99 -4.45 -27.76
#